data_6e6a376e1aa05514134fbf6552e6f503
#
_entry.id   6e6a376e1aa05514134fbf6552e6f503
#
_cell.length_a   1.000
_cell.length_b   1.000
_cell.length_c   1.000
_cell.angle_alpha   90.00
_cell.angle_beta   90.00
_cell.angle_gamma   90.00
#
_symmetry.space_group_name_H-M   'P 1'
#
loop_
_entity.id
_entity.type
_entity.pdbx_description
1 polymer ?
#
loop_
_entity_poly.entity_id
_entity_poly.type
_entity_poly.pdbx_seq_one_letter_code
_entity_poly.pdbx_strand_id
1 'polypeptide(L)'
;MSSRALSPSSSAIALLETGEQSAHRIADLVAESLPGDENAVALVDIGAGRWRVSIHFRTAPDEKTIRALTAAAAGDAAAKALRFERVAAKDWVRESLAGLVPVSAGRFIVHGAHDRARIPHNRIGIEIEAALAFGTGHHGTTRGCLLALDWLCKLLSKRRRAPAYSSPCKGEDDPSIARIGWRSVHRVRTPTRLASARRPPPFRGGSLSILDLGTGSGVLAIAAARAVRRPVLATDIDGSAVRAARANARFNRVGSFVEIIKADGVAARKIRDRAPYDLVFANILLRPLQRLAAPLTRLTGPGGRVVLSGLLVSQANAAIAAYRGLALERRIDLDGWTTLVLVRRQRPRASVAGRHAGP
;
A
#
# COMPACT_ATOMS: atom_id res chain seq x y z
N MET A 1 33.48 -37.27 -3.55
CA MET A 1 32.82 -36.52 -2.44
C MET A 1 31.45 -36.09 -2.98
N SER A 2 30.42 -36.79 -2.49
CA SER A 2 29.06 -36.80 -3.08
C SER A 2 28.30 -35.55 -2.67
N SER A 3 27.91 -34.72 -3.64
CA SER A 3 27.00 -33.61 -3.49
C SER A 3 25.61 -34.14 -3.17
N ARG A 4 25.20 -34.02 -1.93
CA ARG A 4 23.84 -34.37 -1.46
C ARG A 4 22.89 -33.28 -1.94
N ALA A 5 22.20 -33.57 -3.04
CA ALA A 5 21.07 -32.78 -3.50
C ALA A 5 20.00 -32.70 -2.39
N LEU A 6 19.72 -31.49 -1.91
CA LEU A 6 18.60 -31.23 -1.00
C LEU A 6 17.30 -31.59 -1.72
N SER A 7 16.61 -32.61 -1.24
CA SER A 7 15.26 -32.97 -1.71
C SER A 7 14.31 -31.79 -1.54
N PRO A 8 13.42 -31.48 -2.49
CA PRO A 8 12.42 -30.44 -2.32
C PRO A 8 11.50 -30.81 -1.15
N SER A 9 11.41 -29.94 -0.16
CA SER A 9 10.52 -30.10 0.99
C SER A 9 9.08 -30.17 0.49
N SER A 10 8.44 -31.34 0.67
CA SER A 10 7.02 -31.52 0.38
C SER A 10 6.21 -30.72 1.39
N SER A 11 5.39 -29.75 0.94
CA SER A 11 4.38 -29.10 1.74
C SER A 11 3.17 -30.03 1.93
N ALA A 12 2.45 -29.87 3.03
CA ALA A 12 1.23 -30.62 3.32
C ALA A 12 0.08 -29.66 3.58
N ILE A 13 -1.14 -30.06 3.27
CA ILE A 13 -2.36 -29.33 3.56
C ILE A 13 -3.30 -30.25 4.33
N ALA A 14 -3.92 -29.73 5.40
CA ALA A 14 -5.05 -30.37 6.04
C ALA A 14 -6.34 -29.62 5.66
N LEU A 15 -7.34 -30.35 5.20
CA LEU A 15 -8.60 -29.83 4.67
C LEU A 15 -9.78 -30.36 5.50
N LEU A 16 -10.71 -29.47 5.82
CA LEU A 16 -11.96 -29.80 6.50
C LEU A 16 -13.07 -28.86 6.05
N GLU A 17 -14.29 -29.38 5.89
CA GLU A 17 -15.49 -28.58 5.71
C GLU A 17 -16.35 -28.70 6.97
N THR A 18 -16.74 -27.54 7.54
CA THR A 18 -17.48 -27.47 8.81
C THR A 18 -18.37 -26.21 8.86
N GLY A 19 -19.12 -26.02 9.93
CA GLY A 19 -19.88 -24.79 10.15
C GLY A 19 -18.99 -23.62 10.55
N GLU A 20 -19.47 -22.38 10.33
CA GLU A 20 -18.74 -21.12 10.56
C GLU A 20 -18.04 -21.07 11.92
N GLN A 21 -18.80 -21.28 13.01
CA GLN A 21 -18.26 -21.18 14.36
C GLN A 21 -17.13 -22.19 14.64
N SER A 22 -17.27 -23.41 14.12
CA SER A 22 -16.24 -24.43 14.24
C SER A 22 -15.00 -24.10 13.42
N ALA A 23 -15.18 -23.54 12.20
CA ALA A 23 -14.09 -23.11 11.34
C ALA A 23 -13.22 -22.06 12.04
N HIS A 24 -13.82 -21.04 12.63
CA HIS A 24 -13.09 -19.99 13.34
C HIS A 24 -12.37 -20.53 14.58
N ARG A 25 -13.02 -21.38 15.41
CA ARG A 25 -12.37 -21.99 16.58
C ARG A 25 -11.16 -22.87 16.21
N ILE A 26 -11.25 -23.60 15.09
CA ILE A 26 -10.10 -24.40 14.60
C ILE A 26 -8.97 -23.45 14.20
N ALA A 27 -9.27 -22.39 13.46
CA ALA A 27 -8.26 -21.44 13.01
C ALA A 27 -7.54 -20.76 14.18
N ASP A 28 -8.30 -20.30 15.18
CA ASP A 28 -7.75 -19.65 16.38
C ASP A 28 -6.85 -20.62 17.16
N LEU A 29 -7.32 -21.84 17.43
CA LEU A 29 -6.58 -22.83 18.20
C LEU A 29 -5.29 -23.29 17.49
N VAL A 30 -5.34 -23.45 16.17
CA VAL A 30 -4.15 -23.77 15.36
C VAL A 30 -3.15 -22.61 15.39
N ALA A 31 -3.62 -21.36 15.26
CA ALA A 31 -2.77 -20.18 15.28
C ALA A 31 -2.11 -19.95 16.67
N GLU A 32 -2.78 -20.33 17.75
CA GLU A 32 -2.24 -20.24 19.12
C GLU A 32 -1.27 -21.38 19.45
N SER A 33 -1.49 -22.56 18.89
CA SER A 33 -0.76 -23.79 19.29
C SER A 33 0.45 -24.10 18.42
N LEU A 34 0.52 -23.57 17.22
CA LEU A 34 1.61 -23.87 16.27
C LEU A 34 2.42 -22.61 15.92
N PRO A 35 3.75 -22.75 15.68
CA PRO A 35 4.59 -21.61 15.27
C PRO A 35 4.08 -20.98 13.97
N GLY A 36 3.84 -19.68 13.97
CA GLY A 36 3.21 -18.95 12.86
C GLY A 36 4.06 -18.82 11.59
N ASP A 37 5.33 -19.22 11.63
CA ASP A 37 6.24 -19.27 10.48
C ASP A 37 6.25 -20.65 9.77
N GLU A 38 5.65 -21.67 10.37
CA GLU A 38 5.59 -23.04 9.83
C GLU A 38 4.23 -23.41 9.26
N ASN A 39 3.17 -22.65 9.57
CA ASN A 39 1.81 -22.94 9.12
C ASN A 39 1.03 -21.66 8.76
N ALA A 40 -0.03 -21.84 7.93
CA ALA A 40 -0.99 -20.81 7.61
C ALA A 40 -2.41 -21.42 7.53
N VAL A 41 -3.39 -20.76 8.14
CA VAL A 41 -4.79 -21.19 8.10
C VAL A 41 -5.58 -20.28 7.18
N ALA A 42 -6.32 -20.88 6.24
CA ALA A 42 -7.25 -20.18 5.38
C ALA A 42 -8.67 -20.66 5.63
N LEU A 43 -9.61 -19.72 5.74
CA LEU A 43 -11.04 -19.96 5.87
C LEU A 43 -11.74 -19.45 4.63
N VAL A 44 -12.58 -20.28 4.01
CA VAL A 44 -13.35 -19.92 2.82
C VAL A 44 -14.81 -20.29 3.04
N ASP A 45 -15.70 -19.31 2.93
CA ASP A 45 -17.15 -19.56 2.89
C ASP A 45 -17.50 -20.25 1.56
N ILE A 46 -18.06 -21.46 1.63
CA ILE A 46 -18.47 -22.25 0.46
C ILE A 46 -20.00 -22.28 0.28
N GLY A 47 -20.70 -21.38 0.98
CA GLY A 47 -22.15 -21.25 0.91
C GLY A 47 -22.93 -22.20 1.83
N ALA A 48 -24.22 -21.96 1.97
CA ALA A 48 -25.13 -22.76 2.82
C ALA A 48 -24.66 -22.92 4.29
N GLY A 49 -23.97 -21.90 4.86
CA GLY A 49 -23.46 -21.94 6.23
C GLY A 49 -22.27 -22.90 6.42
N ARG A 50 -21.66 -23.36 5.35
CA ARG A 50 -20.48 -24.23 5.35
C ARG A 50 -19.23 -23.46 5.04
N TRP A 51 -18.17 -23.78 5.77
CA TRP A 51 -16.85 -23.18 5.63
C TRP A 51 -15.81 -24.26 5.37
N ARG A 52 -14.87 -23.97 4.48
CA ARG A 52 -13.70 -24.79 4.26
C ARG A 52 -12.53 -24.23 5.03
N VAL A 53 -11.96 -25.05 5.91
CA VAL A 53 -10.74 -24.81 6.65
C VAL A 53 -9.59 -25.47 5.91
N SER A 54 -8.55 -24.71 5.57
CA SER A 54 -7.33 -25.20 4.92
C SER A 54 -6.14 -24.82 5.78
N ILE A 55 -5.44 -25.80 6.34
CA ILE A 55 -4.23 -25.58 7.14
C ILE A 55 -3.04 -25.98 6.29
N HIS A 56 -2.22 -25.00 5.90
CA HIS A 56 -1.03 -25.19 5.08
C HIS A 56 0.19 -25.35 5.97
N PHE A 57 1.01 -26.37 5.72
CA PHE A 57 2.24 -26.65 6.45
C PHE A 57 3.45 -26.58 5.52
N ARG A 58 4.50 -25.92 5.98
CA ARG A 58 5.77 -25.85 5.24
C ARG A 58 6.52 -27.17 5.21
N THR A 59 6.35 -27.97 6.25
CA THR A 59 6.90 -29.33 6.40
C THR A 59 5.77 -30.27 6.75
N ALA A 60 5.98 -31.59 6.62
CA ALA A 60 4.96 -32.57 6.98
C ALA A 60 4.56 -32.41 8.47
N PRO A 61 3.27 -32.13 8.77
CA PRO A 61 2.82 -31.95 10.14
C PRO A 61 2.73 -33.27 10.90
N ASP A 62 2.75 -33.20 12.23
CA ASP A 62 2.28 -34.31 13.05
C ASP A 62 0.75 -34.40 12.96
N GLU A 63 0.24 -35.30 12.15
CA GLU A 63 -1.20 -35.49 11.92
C GLU A 63 -1.98 -35.75 13.22
N LYS A 64 -1.37 -36.42 14.21
CA LYS A 64 -2.02 -36.70 15.49
C LYS A 64 -2.27 -35.42 16.26
N THR A 65 -1.29 -34.54 16.31
CA THR A 65 -1.42 -33.22 16.96
C THR A 65 -2.49 -32.37 16.27
N ILE A 66 -2.52 -32.33 14.93
CA ILE A 66 -3.54 -31.53 14.20
C ILE A 66 -4.94 -32.10 14.40
N ARG A 67 -5.11 -33.42 14.41
CA ARG A 67 -6.40 -34.05 14.72
C ARG A 67 -6.83 -33.77 16.16
N ALA A 68 -5.92 -33.80 17.13
CA ALA A 68 -6.22 -33.49 18.52
C ALA A 68 -6.68 -32.03 18.69
N LEU A 69 -6.01 -31.07 18.06
CA LEU A 69 -6.42 -29.65 18.05
C LEU A 69 -7.80 -29.48 17.38
N THR A 70 -8.03 -30.17 16.26
CA THR A 70 -9.33 -30.13 15.57
C THR A 70 -10.44 -30.75 16.43
N ALA A 71 -10.17 -31.84 17.12
CA ALA A 71 -11.12 -32.47 18.05
C ALA A 71 -11.47 -31.53 19.20
N ALA A 72 -10.48 -30.86 19.80
CA ALA A 72 -10.68 -29.89 20.87
C ALA A 72 -11.51 -28.67 20.43
N ALA A 73 -11.33 -28.22 19.18
CA ALA A 73 -12.04 -27.07 18.63
C ALA A 73 -13.45 -27.37 18.14
N ALA A 74 -13.66 -28.55 17.50
CA ALA A 74 -14.86 -28.85 16.73
C ALA A 74 -15.42 -30.29 16.94
N GLY A 75 -14.83 -31.04 17.86
CA GLY A 75 -15.27 -32.41 18.22
C GLY A 75 -14.65 -33.51 17.34
N ASP A 76 -14.78 -34.78 17.79
CA ASP A 76 -14.15 -35.95 17.17
C ASP A 76 -14.63 -36.21 15.73
N ALA A 77 -15.87 -35.86 15.42
CA ALA A 77 -16.39 -36.01 14.05
C ALA A 77 -15.62 -35.13 13.07
N ALA A 78 -15.30 -33.89 13.43
CA ALA A 78 -14.50 -32.97 12.63
C ALA A 78 -13.07 -33.48 12.49
N ALA A 79 -12.47 -33.97 13.56
CA ALA A 79 -11.11 -34.54 13.52
C ALA A 79 -11.02 -35.78 12.61
N LYS A 80 -12.05 -36.63 12.57
CA LYS A 80 -12.13 -37.78 11.65
C LYS A 80 -12.31 -37.35 10.20
N ALA A 81 -13.06 -36.29 9.94
CA ALA A 81 -13.31 -35.76 8.61
C ALA A 81 -12.11 -34.97 8.03
N LEU A 82 -11.12 -34.63 8.86
CA LEU A 82 -9.91 -33.92 8.42
C LEU A 82 -9.10 -34.78 7.46
N ARG A 83 -8.82 -34.23 6.26
CA ARG A 83 -8.03 -34.90 5.22
C ARG A 83 -6.68 -34.25 5.11
N PHE A 84 -5.62 -35.07 4.99
CA PHE A 84 -4.27 -34.59 4.74
C PHE A 84 -3.88 -34.91 3.30
N GLU A 85 -3.41 -33.91 2.60
CA GLU A 85 -2.93 -34.00 1.23
C GLU A 85 -1.46 -33.57 1.17
N ARG A 86 -0.63 -34.35 0.52
CA ARG A 86 0.75 -33.94 0.21
C ARG A 86 0.73 -33.20 -1.11
N VAL A 87 1.18 -31.96 -1.09
CA VAL A 87 1.27 -31.14 -2.29
C VAL A 87 2.73 -31.07 -2.71
N ALA A 88 3.03 -31.56 -3.90
CA ALA A 88 4.35 -31.38 -4.47
C ALA A 88 4.58 -29.88 -4.70
N ALA A 89 5.72 -29.37 -4.20
CA ALA A 89 6.02 -27.93 -4.19
C ALA A 89 5.91 -27.22 -5.56
N LYS A 90 5.92 -28.00 -6.66
CA LYS A 90 5.76 -27.50 -8.02
C LYS A 90 4.31 -27.23 -8.45
N ASP A 91 3.34 -28.00 -7.94
CA ASP A 91 1.96 -27.92 -8.43
C ASP A 91 1.15 -26.84 -7.71
N TRP A 92 1.42 -26.62 -6.43
CA TRP A 92 0.74 -25.56 -5.66
C TRP A 92 0.99 -24.16 -6.21
N VAL A 93 2.23 -23.88 -6.59
CA VAL A 93 2.60 -22.59 -7.22
C VAL A 93 1.87 -22.43 -8.55
N ARG A 94 1.74 -23.50 -9.32
CA ARG A 94 1.10 -23.49 -10.64
C ARG A 94 -0.41 -23.36 -10.59
N GLU A 95 -1.06 -24.03 -9.65
CA GLU A 95 -2.52 -23.92 -9.43
C GLU A 95 -2.92 -22.57 -8.83
N SER A 96 -2.16 -22.07 -7.85
CA SER A 96 -2.37 -20.72 -7.30
C SER A 96 -2.14 -19.63 -8.35
N LEU A 97 -1.25 -19.84 -9.31
CA LEU A 97 -0.99 -18.92 -10.41
C LEU A 97 -2.06 -18.97 -11.50
N ALA A 98 -2.64 -20.13 -11.77
CA ALA A 98 -3.66 -20.29 -12.82
C ALA A 98 -5.00 -19.61 -12.50
N GLY A 99 -5.28 -19.37 -11.21
CA GLY A 99 -6.51 -18.71 -10.74
C GLY A 99 -6.42 -17.20 -10.56
N LEU A 100 -5.23 -16.59 -10.74
CA LEU A 100 -5.05 -15.16 -10.55
C LEU A 100 -5.47 -14.35 -11.77
N VAL A 101 -6.68 -13.80 -11.74
CA VAL A 101 -7.18 -12.87 -12.78
C VAL A 101 -6.45 -11.52 -12.63
N PRO A 102 -6.04 -10.87 -13.74
CA PRO A 102 -5.43 -9.54 -13.68
C PRO A 102 -6.29 -8.53 -12.94
N VAL A 103 -5.71 -7.84 -11.97
CA VAL A 103 -6.42 -6.87 -11.12
C VAL A 103 -6.20 -5.46 -11.63
N SER A 104 -7.27 -4.81 -12.07
CA SER A 104 -7.24 -3.43 -12.54
C SER A 104 -7.45 -2.42 -11.41
N ALA A 105 -6.58 -1.39 -11.36
CA ALA A 105 -6.67 -0.29 -10.42
C ALA A 105 -6.23 1.03 -11.08
N GLY A 106 -7.16 1.80 -11.59
CA GLY A 106 -6.88 3.02 -12.35
C GLY A 106 -6.05 2.70 -13.60
N ARG A 107 -4.87 3.31 -13.77
CA ARG A 107 -3.94 3.02 -14.86
C ARG A 107 -3.14 1.73 -14.70
N PHE A 108 -3.17 1.12 -13.53
CA PHE A 108 -2.37 -0.05 -13.19
C PHE A 108 -3.14 -1.34 -13.43
N ILE A 109 -2.43 -2.39 -13.84
CA ILE A 109 -2.92 -3.76 -13.89
C ILE A 109 -1.86 -4.64 -13.23
N VAL A 110 -2.21 -5.27 -12.11
CA VAL A 110 -1.36 -6.30 -11.48
C VAL A 110 -1.71 -7.64 -12.10
N HIS A 111 -0.70 -8.38 -12.55
CA HIS A 111 -0.89 -9.62 -13.30
C HIS A 111 0.24 -10.61 -13.05
N GLY A 112 -0.01 -11.89 -13.30
CA GLY A 112 1.02 -12.92 -13.38
C GLY A 112 1.76 -12.91 -14.72
N ALA A 113 2.85 -13.70 -14.81
CA ALA A 113 3.63 -13.80 -16.05
C ALA A 113 2.81 -14.30 -17.25
N HIS A 114 1.84 -15.19 -17.00
CA HIS A 114 0.97 -15.79 -18.03
C HIS A 114 0.03 -14.78 -18.72
N ASP A 115 -0.28 -13.65 -18.07
CA ASP A 115 -1.16 -12.62 -18.62
C ASP A 115 -0.40 -11.44 -19.25
N ARG A 116 0.92 -11.48 -19.29
CA ARG A 116 1.76 -10.38 -19.83
C ARG A 116 1.32 -9.90 -21.21
N ALA A 117 0.99 -10.83 -22.11
CA ALA A 117 0.56 -10.53 -23.47
C ALA A 117 -0.83 -9.88 -23.56
N ARG A 118 -1.65 -10.01 -22.50
CA ARG A 118 -3.01 -9.50 -22.43
C ARG A 118 -3.10 -8.06 -21.90
N ILE A 119 -1.99 -7.50 -21.44
CA ILE A 119 -1.98 -6.17 -20.82
C ILE A 119 -2.04 -5.09 -21.92
N PRO A 120 -3.07 -4.22 -21.91
CA PRO A 120 -3.20 -3.16 -22.91
C PRO A 120 -2.04 -2.16 -22.83
N HIS A 121 -1.55 -1.69 -23.97
CA HIS A 121 -0.41 -0.76 -24.07
C HIS A 121 -0.61 0.58 -23.37
N ASN A 122 -1.87 1.02 -23.20
CA ASN A 122 -2.23 2.25 -22.49
C ASN A 122 -2.32 2.08 -20.97
N ARG A 123 -1.99 0.90 -20.45
CA ARG A 123 -1.97 0.59 -19.01
C ARG A 123 -0.55 0.31 -18.53
N ILE A 124 -0.35 0.43 -17.24
CA ILE A 124 0.91 0.08 -16.58
C ILE A 124 0.75 -1.32 -15.98
N GLY A 125 1.22 -2.35 -16.68
CA GLY A 125 1.26 -3.71 -16.15
C GLY A 125 2.28 -3.79 -15.01
N ILE A 126 1.96 -4.53 -13.97
CA ILE A 126 2.84 -4.83 -12.84
C ILE A 126 2.83 -6.34 -12.69
N GLU A 127 3.92 -6.95 -13.11
CA GLU A 127 4.07 -8.39 -13.04
C GLU A 127 4.53 -8.81 -11.66
N ILE A 128 3.74 -9.64 -10.99
CA ILE A 128 4.03 -10.18 -9.67
C ILE A 128 3.95 -11.69 -9.74
N GLU A 129 5.04 -12.35 -9.40
CA GLU A 129 5.00 -13.78 -9.18
C GLU A 129 4.38 -14.07 -7.81
N ALA A 130 3.21 -14.71 -7.83
CA ALA A 130 2.35 -14.88 -6.67
C ALA A 130 2.87 -15.87 -5.61
N ALA A 131 4.00 -16.50 -5.86
CA ALA A 131 4.37 -17.72 -5.14
C ALA A 131 4.65 -17.54 -3.64
N LEU A 132 4.96 -16.34 -3.11
CA LEU A 132 5.48 -16.25 -1.73
C LEU A 132 5.21 -14.93 -0.99
N ALA A 133 4.42 -13.99 -1.49
CA ALA A 133 4.31 -12.69 -0.82
C ALA A 133 2.87 -12.20 -0.67
N PHE A 134 2.51 -11.74 0.53
CA PHE A 134 1.36 -10.89 0.79
C PHE A 134 1.35 -9.71 -0.19
N GLY A 135 0.20 -9.38 -0.79
CA GLY A 135 0.09 -8.21 -1.67
C GLY A 135 0.03 -8.55 -3.16
N THR A 136 -0.57 -9.68 -3.53
CA THR A 136 -0.78 -10.09 -4.95
C THR A 136 -1.72 -9.19 -5.75
N GLY A 137 -2.21 -8.10 -5.15
CA GLY A 137 -3.15 -7.18 -5.82
C GLY A 137 -4.63 -7.56 -5.71
N HIS A 138 -4.94 -8.80 -5.30
CA HIS A 138 -6.32 -9.29 -5.15
C HIS A 138 -7.02 -8.71 -3.91
N HIS A 139 -6.27 -8.25 -2.92
CA HIS A 139 -6.84 -7.61 -1.74
C HIS A 139 -7.27 -6.18 -2.04
N GLY A 140 -8.43 -5.78 -1.55
CA GLY A 140 -8.94 -4.41 -1.62
C GLY A 140 -7.94 -3.37 -1.14
N THR A 141 -7.04 -3.73 -0.20
CA THR A 141 -5.98 -2.87 0.34
C THR A 141 -4.94 -2.45 -0.72
N THR A 142 -4.39 -3.41 -1.48
CA THR A 142 -3.42 -3.12 -2.55
C THR A 142 -4.08 -2.33 -3.68
N ARG A 143 -5.29 -2.75 -4.06
CA ARG A 143 -6.09 -2.05 -5.08
C ARG A 143 -6.40 -0.61 -4.66
N GLY A 144 -6.75 -0.37 -3.39
CA GLY A 144 -6.95 0.96 -2.83
C GLY A 144 -5.69 1.84 -2.90
N CYS A 145 -4.50 1.30 -2.56
CA CYS A 145 -3.21 1.99 -2.69
C CYS A 145 -2.89 2.36 -4.13
N LEU A 146 -3.12 1.47 -5.09
CA LEU A 146 -2.89 1.72 -6.51
C LEU A 146 -3.84 2.79 -7.06
N LEU A 147 -5.12 2.80 -6.63
CA LEU A 147 -6.07 3.87 -6.95
C LEU A 147 -5.64 5.21 -6.35
N ALA A 148 -5.12 5.22 -5.12
CA ALA A 148 -4.56 6.41 -4.50
C ALA A 148 -3.35 6.93 -5.30
N LEU A 149 -2.44 6.04 -5.71
CA LEU A 149 -1.29 6.40 -6.56
C LEU A 149 -1.73 6.97 -7.91
N ASP A 150 -2.72 6.35 -8.58
CA ASP A 150 -3.24 6.86 -9.86
C ASP A 150 -3.80 8.28 -9.71
N TRP A 151 -4.58 8.51 -8.66
CA TRP A 151 -5.10 9.83 -8.35
C TRP A 151 -3.99 10.84 -8.07
N LEU A 152 -2.96 10.48 -7.30
CA LEU A 152 -1.80 11.33 -7.03
C LEU A 152 -1.02 11.67 -8.30
N CYS A 153 -0.82 10.71 -9.19
CA CYS A 153 -0.19 10.96 -10.49
C CYS A 153 -0.99 11.93 -11.38
N LYS A 154 -2.33 11.81 -11.39
CA LYS A 154 -3.20 12.76 -12.11
C LYS A 154 -3.14 14.16 -11.52
N LEU A 155 -3.05 14.27 -10.19
CA LEU A 155 -2.89 15.55 -9.50
C LEU A 155 -1.56 16.23 -9.88
N LEU A 156 -0.46 15.47 -9.96
CA LEU A 156 0.84 15.95 -10.40
C LEU A 156 0.84 16.42 -11.86
N SER A 157 0.21 15.66 -12.76
CA SER A 157 0.13 15.99 -14.19
C SER A 157 -0.65 17.28 -14.44
N LYS A 158 -1.76 17.48 -13.74
CA LYS A 158 -2.57 18.71 -13.85
C LYS A 158 -1.77 19.95 -13.41
N ARG A 159 -0.93 19.82 -12.37
CA ARG A 159 -0.10 20.93 -11.87
C ARG A 159 1.05 21.29 -12.81
N ARG A 160 1.62 20.33 -13.53
CA ARG A 160 2.67 20.59 -14.54
C ARG A 160 2.12 21.34 -15.76
N ARG A 161 0.84 21.21 -16.07
CA ARG A 161 0.15 21.87 -17.19
C ARG A 161 -0.44 23.24 -16.86
N ALA A 162 -0.55 23.60 -15.58
CA ALA A 162 -0.94 24.96 -15.22
C ALA A 162 0.18 25.91 -15.62
N PRO A 163 -0.08 26.97 -16.42
CA PRO A 163 0.93 27.94 -16.77
C PRO A 163 1.51 28.51 -15.48
N ALA A 164 2.83 28.67 -15.44
CA ALA A 164 3.47 29.46 -14.41
C ALA A 164 2.80 30.84 -14.44
N TYR A 165 2.15 31.19 -13.34
CA TYR A 165 1.63 32.55 -13.19
C TYR A 165 2.87 33.45 -13.22
N SER A 166 3.15 34.05 -14.38
CA SER A 166 4.11 35.13 -14.48
C SER A 166 3.66 36.20 -13.51
N SER A 167 4.49 36.50 -12.53
CA SER A 167 4.31 37.69 -11.72
C SER A 167 4.07 38.86 -12.67
N PRO A 168 3.06 39.72 -12.42
CA PRO A 168 2.95 40.91 -13.24
C PRO A 168 4.28 41.66 -13.16
N CYS A 169 4.92 41.80 -14.30
CA CYS A 169 6.04 42.71 -14.44
C CYS A 169 5.57 44.05 -13.87
N LYS A 170 6.39 44.63 -13.02
CA LYS A 170 6.25 46.07 -12.69
C LYS A 170 6.30 46.78 -14.02
N GLY A 171 5.13 47.14 -14.55
CA GLY A 171 5.02 48.05 -15.67
C GLY A 171 5.41 49.42 -15.18
N GLU A 172 6.36 50.00 -15.87
CA GLU A 172 6.66 51.42 -15.78
C GLU A 172 5.39 52.22 -16.03
N ASP A 173 5.18 53.27 -15.22
CA ASP A 173 4.13 54.24 -15.36
C ASP A 173 4.26 54.95 -16.71
N ASP A 174 3.41 54.60 -17.68
CA ASP A 174 3.21 55.43 -18.90
C ASP A 174 2.03 56.39 -18.65
N PRO A 175 2.27 57.70 -18.60
CA PRO A 175 1.26 58.68 -18.28
C PRO A 175 0.28 59.01 -19.44
N SER A 176 0.28 58.26 -20.55
CA SER A 176 -0.42 58.65 -21.78
C SER A 176 -1.82 58.08 -22.00
N ILE A 177 -2.40 57.32 -21.06
CA ILE A 177 -3.79 56.79 -21.21
C ILE A 177 -4.72 57.37 -20.12
N ALA A 178 -4.82 58.67 -20.08
CA ALA A 178 -5.90 59.39 -19.43
C ALA A 178 -6.83 59.95 -20.52
N ARG A 179 -7.90 59.26 -20.83
CA ARG A 179 -9.20 59.78 -21.36
C ARG A 179 -9.95 58.71 -22.13
N ILE A 180 -10.78 57.94 -21.47
CA ILE A 180 -12.09 57.55 -21.98
C ILE A 180 -12.99 57.31 -20.76
N GLY A 181 -13.94 58.22 -20.57
CA GLY A 181 -14.94 58.13 -19.53
C GLY A 181 -15.97 57.07 -19.80
N TRP A 182 -16.27 56.30 -18.78
CA TRP A 182 -17.50 55.51 -18.71
C TRP A 182 -18.23 55.78 -17.41
N ARG A 183 -19.43 56.32 -17.57
CA ARG A 183 -20.41 56.60 -16.53
C ARG A 183 -20.92 55.30 -15.91
N SER A 184 -21.01 55.33 -14.62
CA SER A 184 -22.00 54.75 -13.70
C SER A 184 -22.83 53.55 -14.21
N VAL A 185 -22.59 52.33 -13.67
CA VAL A 185 -23.62 51.32 -13.47
C VAL A 185 -23.40 50.60 -12.13
N HIS A 186 -24.42 50.70 -11.30
CA HIS A 186 -24.83 49.90 -10.14
C HIS A 186 -23.83 49.03 -9.38
N ARG A 187 -23.69 49.33 -8.09
CA ARG A 187 -23.15 48.46 -7.02
C ARG A 187 -23.96 47.18 -6.93
N VAL A 188 -23.40 46.13 -7.43
CA VAL A 188 -23.77 44.79 -7.02
C VAL A 188 -22.86 44.42 -5.83
N ARG A 189 -23.47 44.18 -4.67
CA ARG A 189 -22.78 43.67 -3.48
C ARG A 189 -22.19 42.30 -3.83
N THR A 190 -20.87 42.23 -3.96
CA THR A 190 -20.13 40.98 -4.04
C THR A 190 -20.23 40.23 -2.71
N PRO A 191 -20.60 38.95 -2.70
CA PRO A 191 -20.58 38.17 -1.47
C PRO A 191 -19.14 38.01 -0.98
N THR A 192 -19.01 38.15 0.31
CA THR A 192 -17.81 37.97 1.11
C THR A 192 -16.94 36.81 0.61
N ARG A 193 -15.70 37.10 0.22
CA ARG A 193 -14.68 36.10 -0.11
C ARG A 193 -14.61 35.08 1.02
N LEU A 194 -15.13 33.88 0.78
CA LEU A 194 -14.73 32.68 1.52
C LEU A 194 -13.21 32.58 1.41
N ALA A 195 -12.55 32.58 2.56
CA ALA A 195 -11.12 32.43 2.67
C ALA A 195 -10.68 31.25 1.80
N SER A 196 -9.92 31.54 0.75
CA SER A 196 -9.37 30.53 -0.15
C SER A 196 -8.55 29.57 0.70
N ALA A 197 -9.06 28.35 0.90
CA ALA A 197 -8.28 27.27 1.47
C ALA A 197 -7.01 27.15 0.63
N ARG A 198 -5.88 27.62 1.18
CA ARG A 198 -4.58 27.56 0.49
C ARG A 198 -4.30 26.11 0.17
N ARG A 199 -4.33 25.79 -1.12
CA ARG A 199 -3.96 24.46 -1.65
C ARG A 199 -2.57 24.10 -1.11
N PRO A 200 -2.38 22.87 -0.63
CA PRO A 200 -1.05 22.40 -0.24
C PRO A 200 -0.10 22.54 -1.44
N PRO A 201 1.14 22.96 -1.21
CA PRO A 201 2.11 23.19 -2.28
C PRO A 201 2.48 21.88 -3.00
N PRO A 202 3.04 22.01 -4.20
CA PRO A 202 3.54 20.87 -4.96
C PRO A 202 4.70 20.18 -4.23
N PHE A 203 4.92 18.91 -4.54
CA PHE A 203 6.17 18.22 -4.20
C PHE A 203 7.37 19.12 -4.53
N ARG A 204 8.37 19.15 -3.65
CA ARG A 204 9.57 20.00 -3.82
C ARG A 204 10.16 19.82 -5.21
N GLY A 205 10.43 20.90 -5.92
CA GLY A 205 11.05 20.88 -7.24
C GLY A 205 12.41 20.18 -7.19
N GLY A 206 12.59 19.11 -7.98
CA GLY A 206 13.85 18.43 -8.13
C GLY A 206 13.73 16.91 -8.10
N SER A 207 13.72 16.28 -6.97
CA SER A 207 13.70 14.82 -6.81
C SER A 207 12.55 14.38 -5.92
N LEU A 208 11.61 13.60 -6.47
CA LEU A 208 10.51 12.98 -5.71
C LEU A 208 11.10 11.84 -4.87
N SER A 209 11.01 11.93 -3.55
CA SER A 209 11.45 10.90 -2.61
C SER A 209 10.27 10.04 -2.16
N ILE A 210 10.35 8.72 -2.42
CA ILE A 210 9.26 7.77 -2.15
C ILE A 210 9.75 6.66 -1.24
N LEU A 211 8.94 6.32 -0.24
CA LEU A 211 9.12 5.19 0.67
C LEU A 211 7.94 4.22 0.56
N ASP A 212 8.22 2.93 0.46
CA ASP A 212 7.24 1.85 0.58
C ASP A 212 7.60 0.99 1.80
N LEU A 213 6.83 1.11 2.88
CA LEU A 213 7.07 0.46 4.15
C LEU A 213 6.20 -0.79 4.29
N GLY A 214 6.83 -1.94 4.57
CA GLY A 214 6.16 -3.25 4.53
C GLY A 214 5.80 -3.60 3.08
N THR A 215 6.81 -3.61 2.21
CA THR A 215 6.63 -3.69 0.75
C THR A 215 6.06 -5.01 0.26
N GLY A 216 6.22 -6.11 1.04
CA GLY A 216 5.77 -7.45 0.68
C GLY A 216 6.31 -7.90 -0.67
N SER A 217 5.43 -8.07 -1.65
CA SER A 217 5.78 -8.43 -3.03
C SER A 217 6.50 -7.32 -3.81
N GLY A 218 6.57 -6.10 -3.29
CA GLY A 218 7.12 -4.94 -3.99
C GLY A 218 6.13 -4.22 -4.91
N VAL A 219 4.87 -4.64 -4.94
CA VAL A 219 3.87 -4.17 -5.91
C VAL A 219 3.70 -2.65 -5.91
N LEU A 220 3.66 -2.00 -4.74
CA LEU A 220 3.47 -0.54 -4.63
C LEU A 220 4.74 0.22 -5.02
N ALA A 221 5.91 -0.26 -4.58
CA ALA A 221 7.20 0.32 -4.98
C ALA A 221 7.40 0.24 -6.50
N ILE A 222 7.11 -0.92 -7.11
CA ILE A 222 7.19 -1.14 -8.55
C ILE A 222 6.21 -0.23 -9.30
N ALA A 223 4.94 -0.15 -8.83
CA ALA A 223 3.93 0.72 -9.41
C ALA A 223 4.37 2.18 -9.40
N ALA A 224 4.87 2.66 -8.26
CA ALA A 224 5.37 4.01 -8.11
C ALA A 224 6.56 4.28 -9.06
N ALA A 225 7.55 3.38 -9.09
CA ALA A 225 8.72 3.52 -9.97
C ALA A 225 8.32 3.57 -11.46
N ARG A 226 7.39 2.72 -11.90
CA ARG A 226 6.88 2.72 -13.28
C ARG A 226 6.09 3.98 -13.64
N ALA A 227 5.28 4.48 -12.69
CA ALA A 227 4.42 5.63 -12.93
C ALA A 227 5.18 6.95 -12.98
N VAL A 228 6.16 7.13 -12.07
CA VAL A 228 6.84 8.44 -11.91
C VAL A 228 8.29 8.43 -12.36
N ARG A 229 8.88 7.26 -12.63
CA ARG A 229 10.29 7.06 -13.05
C ARG A 229 11.27 7.76 -12.09
N ARG A 230 11.09 7.55 -10.81
CA ARG A 230 11.89 8.13 -9.72
C ARG A 230 12.33 7.03 -8.76
N PRO A 231 13.44 7.26 -8.03
CA PRO A 231 13.91 6.31 -7.02
C PRO A 231 12.86 6.07 -5.93
N VAL A 232 12.68 4.82 -5.57
CA VAL A 232 11.81 4.35 -4.48
C VAL A 232 12.66 3.55 -3.52
N LEU A 233 12.59 3.85 -2.23
CA LEU A 233 13.10 3.00 -1.18
C LEU A 233 11.96 2.10 -0.69
N ALA A 234 12.13 0.80 -0.76
CA ALA A 234 11.17 -0.18 -0.28
C ALA A 234 11.78 -0.98 0.88
N THR A 235 10.99 -1.27 1.90
CA THR A 235 11.48 -1.95 3.09
C THR A 235 10.50 -3.02 3.57
N ASP A 236 11.02 -4.10 4.10
CA ASP A 236 10.25 -5.11 4.80
C ASP A 236 11.05 -5.70 5.96
N ILE A 237 10.35 -6.16 7.01
CA ILE A 237 10.96 -6.86 8.13
C ILE A 237 11.31 -8.30 7.76
N ASP A 238 10.53 -8.91 6.85
CA ASP A 238 10.73 -10.26 6.38
C ASP A 238 11.75 -10.32 5.23
N GLY A 239 12.82 -11.11 5.44
CA GLY A 239 13.83 -11.35 4.41
C GLY A 239 13.30 -12.09 3.18
N SER A 240 12.24 -12.88 3.30
CA SER A 240 11.59 -13.58 2.16
C SER A 240 10.85 -12.58 1.28
N ALA A 241 10.11 -11.63 1.88
CA ALA A 241 9.47 -10.53 1.19
C ALA A 241 10.49 -9.65 0.45
N VAL A 242 11.62 -9.33 1.09
CA VAL A 242 12.71 -8.57 0.45
C VAL A 242 13.25 -9.29 -0.79
N ARG A 243 13.43 -10.61 -0.72
CA ARG A 243 13.88 -11.40 -1.88
C ARG A 243 12.84 -11.40 -3.01
N ALA A 244 11.58 -11.64 -2.67
CA ALA A 244 10.46 -11.63 -3.62
C ALA A 244 10.32 -10.27 -4.31
N ALA A 245 10.32 -9.18 -3.54
CA ALA A 245 10.24 -7.83 -4.08
C ALA A 245 11.40 -7.50 -5.03
N ARG A 246 12.63 -7.93 -4.72
CA ARG A 246 13.79 -7.77 -5.61
C ARG A 246 13.64 -8.54 -6.91
N ALA A 247 13.12 -9.77 -6.87
CA ALA A 247 12.84 -10.56 -8.07
C ALA A 247 11.77 -9.86 -8.93
N ASN A 248 10.65 -9.46 -8.32
CA ASN A 248 9.57 -8.75 -9.00
C ASN A 248 10.03 -7.41 -9.61
N ALA A 249 10.89 -6.64 -8.91
CA ALA A 249 11.45 -5.41 -9.45
C ALA A 249 12.30 -5.65 -10.71
N ARG A 250 13.03 -6.78 -10.77
CA ARG A 250 13.80 -7.18 -11.97
C ARG A 250 12.86 -7.58 -13.11
N PHE A 251 11.84 -8.40 -12.88
CA PHE A 251 10.84 -8.77 -13.91
C PHE A 251 10.16 -7.55 -14.51
N ASN A 252 9.85 -6.56 -13.69
CA ASN A 252 9.26 -5.30 -14.12
C ASN A 252 10.28 -4.29 -14.72
N ARG A 253 11.56 -4.64 -14.81
CA ARG A 253 12.64 -3.78 -15.35
C ARG A 253 12.78 -2.44 -14.62
N VAL A 254 12.52 -2.43 -13.31
CA VAL A 254 12.65 -1.24 -12.45
C VAL A 254 13.70 -1.41 -11.35
N GLY A 255 14.54 -2.42 -11.42
CA GLY A 255 15.55 -2.71 -10.39
C GLY A 255 16.53 -1.54 -10.15
N SER A 256 16.78 -0.68 -11.15
CA SER A 256 17.57 0.54 -10.99
C SER A 256 16.84 1.68 -10.28
N PHE A 257 15.52 1.63 -10.20
CA PHE A 257 14.68 2.63 -9.54
C PHE A 257 14.22 2.21 -8.14
N VAL A 258 14.16 0.89 -7.87
CA VAL A 258 13.62 0.38 -6.61
C VAL A 258 14.74 -0.25 -5.79
N GLU A 259 15.14 0.44 -4.74
CA GLU A 259 16.06 -0.11 -3.75
C GLU A 259 15.27 -0.77 -2.64
N ILE A 260 15.54 -2.06 -2.38
CA ILE A 260 14.80 -2.86 -1.41
C ILE A 260 15.74 -3.33 -0.31
N ILE A 261 15.42 -3.01 0.95
CA ILE A 261 16.23 -3.38 2.12
C ILE A 261 15.40 -4.09 3.18
N LYS A 262 16.04 -4.95 3.94
CA LYS A 262 15.45 -5.49 5.17
C LYS A 262 15.55 -4.44 6.26
N ALA A 263 14.42 -4.08 6.89
CA ALA A 263 14.37 -3.10 7.97
C ALA A 263 13.14 -3.31 8.85
N ASP A 264 13.31 -3.13 10.15
CA ASP A 264 12.20 -3.06 11.09
C ASP A 264 11.73 -1.61 11.23
N GLY A 265 10.49 -1.36 10.83
CA GLY A 265 9.89 -0.03 10.85
C GLY A 265 10.74 1.01 10.11
N VAL A 266 10.97 2.16 10.76
CA VAL A 266 11.68 3.31 10.18
C VAL A 266 13.05 3.58 10.83
N ALA A 267 13.55 2.65 11.65
CA ALA A 267 14.79 2.84 12.40
C ALA A 267 16.06 2.78 11.54
N ALA A 268 15.99 2.17 10.35
CA ALA A 268 17.16 2.05 9.48
C ALA A 268 17.71 3.41 9.06
N ARG A 269 19.05 3.57 9.16
CA ARG A 269 19.75 4.80 8.79
C ARG A 269 19.39 5.27 7.39
N LYS A 270 19.33 4.36 6.44
CA LYS A 270 19.02 4.64 5.04
C LYS A 270 17.64 5.28 4.82
N ILE A 271 16.66 4.93 5.66
CA ILE A 271 15.34 5.57 5.64
C ILE A 271 15.44 7.02 6.11
N ARG A 272 16.19 7.27 7.19
CA ARG A 272 16.36 8.61 7.77
C ARG A 272 17.19 9.52 6.87
N ASP A 273 18.25 9.00 6.25
CA ASP A 273 19.14 9.77 5.38
C ASP A 273 18.43 10.25 4.09
N ARG A 274 17.35 9.57 3.65
CA ARG A 274 16.56 9.95 2.48
C ARG A 274 15.35 10.83 2.81
N ALA A 275 15.08 11.07 4.08
CA ALA A 275 14.03 12.01 4.47
C ALA A 275 14.41 13.46 4.11
N PRO A 276 13.43 14.33 3.88
CA PRO A 276 12.00 14.08 3.97
C PRO A 276 11.41 13.42 2.72
N TYR A 277 10.41 12.55 2.94
CA TYR A 277 9.69 11.88 1.85
C TYR A 277 8.51 12.72 1.35
N ASP A 278 8.30 12.70 0.04
CA ASP A 278 7.15 13.31 -0.62
C ASP A 278 5.95 12.36 -0.66
N LEU A 279 6.21 11.04 -0.71
CA LEU A 279 5.19 10.01 -0.72
C LEU A 279 5.66 8.80 0.10
N VAL A 280 4.81 8.37 1.03
CA VAL A 280 5.02 7.17 1.82
C VAL A 280 3.84 6.24 1.62
N PHE A 281 4.09 4.99 1.30
CA PHE A 281 3.12 3.90 1.37
C PHE A 281 3.35 3.09 2.64
N ALA A 282 2.28 2.72 3.31
CA ALA A 282 2.27 1.76 4.41
C ALA A 282 0.98 0.93 4.35
N ASN A 283 1.05 -0.23 3.71
CA ASN A 283 -0.04 -1.18 3.58
C ASN A 283 0.17 -2.34 4.57
N ILE A 284 -0.04 -2.06 5.84
CA ILE A 284 0.19 -2.96 6.97
C ILE A 284 -0.95 -2.85 8.00
N LEU A 285 -0.98 -3.74 8.98
CA LEU A 285 -2.04 -3.79 9.98
C LEU A 285 -2.13 -2.53 10.86
N LEU A 286 -3.31 -2.27 11.46
CA LEU A 286 -3.60 -1.07 12.26
C LEU A 286 -2.60 -0.82 13.40
N ARG A 287 -2.30 -1.84 14.23
CA ARG A 287 -1.40 -1.65 15.38
C ARG A 287 0.01 -1.19 15.00
N PRO A 288 0.70 -1.82 14.02
CA PRO A 288 1.94 -1.27 13.46
C PRO A 288 1.80 0.15 12.92
N LEU A 289 0.71 0.46 12.18
CA LEU A 289 0.48 1.81 11.67
C LEU A 289 0.39 2.85 12.79
N GLN A 290 -0.31 2.54 13.87
CA GLN A 290 -0.43 3.43 15.02
C GLN A 290 0.92 3.69 15.71
N ARG A 291 1.75 2.65 15.89
CA ARG A 291 3.12 2.79 16.44
C ARG A 291 4.02 3.65 15.56
N LEU A 292 3.85 3.57 14.25
CA LEU A 292 4.65 4.30 13.26
C LEU A 292 4.12 5.70 12.96
N ALA A 293 2.98 6.13 13.53
CA ALA A 293 2.34 7.40 13.20
C ALA A 293 3.26 8.61 13.43
N ALA A 294 3.85 8.75 14.61
CA ALA A 294 4.73 9.87 14.91
C ALA A 294 6.05 9.82 14.10
N PRO A 295 6.75 8.68 13.97
CA PRO A 295 7.92 8.57 13.10
C PRO A 295 7.62 8.91 11.63
N LEU A 296 6.58 8.34 11.03
CA LEU A 296 6.22 8.60 9.64
C LEU A 296 5.83 10.06 9.39
N THR A 297 5.11 10.67 10.35
CA THR A 297 4.79 12.09 10.27
C THR A 297 6.05 12.95 10.23
N ARG A 298 7.08 12.62 11.01
CA ARG A 298 8.37 13.35 11.01
C ARG A 298 9.13 13.17 9.70
N LEU A 299 9.15 11.97 9.15
CA LEU A 299 9.84 11.62 7.90
C LEU A 299 9.14 12.18 6.66
N THR A 300 7.83 12.46 6.73
CA THR A 300 7.07 13.05 5.61
C THR A 300 7.36 14.54 5.50
N GLY A 301 7.71 15.02 4.32
CA GLY A 301 7.98 16.44 4.05
C GLY A 301 6.73 17.32 4.07
N PRO A 302 6.87 18.66 4.21
CA PRO A 302 5.75 19.58 4.05
C PRO A 302 5.12 19.44 2.65
N GLY A 303 3.81 19.19 2.59
CA GLY A 303 3.08 18.87 1.36
C GLY A 303 3.23 17.41 0.93
N GLY A 304 4.06 16.62 1.61
CA GLY A 304 4.18 15.18 1.40
C GLY A 304 2.93 14.43 1.87
N ARG A 305 2.77 13.23 1.37
CA ARG A 305 1.60 12.39 1.60
C ARG A 305 1.97 11.03 2.14
N VAL A 306 1.09 10.51 3.00
CA VAL A 306 1.17 9.14 3.50
C VAL A 306 -0.10 8.41 3.05
N VAL A 307 0.07 7.29 2.36
CA VAL A 307 -1.00 6.38 1.96
C VAL A 307 -0.99 5.22 2.93
N LEU A 308 -2.02 5.15 3.77
CA LEU A 308 -2.22 4.09 4.74
C LEU A 308 -3.27 3.11 4.23
N SER A 309 -3.00 1.82 4.31
CA SER A 309 -3.93 0.75 3.97
C SER A 309 -3.65 -0.50 4.82
N GLY A 310 -4.34 -1.62 4.55
CA GLY A 310 -4.33 -2.77 5.44
C GLY A 310 -5.28 -2.58 6.62
N LEU A 311 -6.29 -1.72 6.44
CA LEU A 311 -7.25 -1.30 7.45
C LEU A 311 -8.66 -1.72 7.04
N LEU A 312 -9.43 -2.25 7.97
CA LEU A 312 -10.88 -2.38 7.80
C LEU A 312 -11.54 -0.99 7.82
N VAL A 313 -12.71 -0.87 7.18
CA VAL A 313 -13.49 0.39 7.17
C VAL A 313 -13.75 0.91 8.60
N SER A 314 -14.04 0.02 9.55
CA SER A 314 -14.26 0.35 10.97
C SER A 314 -13.00 0.91 11.67
N GLN A 315 -11.81 0.60 11.17
CA GLN A 315 -10.53 1.02 11.75
C GLN A 315 -10.06 2.40 11.25
N ALA A 316 -10.73 2.98 10.26
CA ALA A 316 -10.33 4.24 9.63
C ALA A 316 -10.13 5.38 10.63
N ASN A 317 -11.09 5.58 11.54
CA ASN A 317 -11.05 6.67 12.51
C ASN A 317 -9.90 6.50 13.53
N ALA A 318 -9.63 5.28 13.95
CA ALA A 318 -8.51 4.97 14.85
C ALA A 318 -7.15 5.25 14.18
N ALA A 319 -7.02 4.94 12.88
CA ALA A 319 -5.83 5.27 12.11
C ALA A 319 -5.68 6.80 11.95
N ILE A 320 -6.72 7.52 11.55
CA ILE A 320 -6.70 8.98 11.40
C ILE A 320 -6.31 9.67 12.72
N ALA A 321 -6.89 9.23 13.84
CA ALA A 321 -6.60 9.78 15.17
C ALA A 321 -5.13 9.62 15.60
N ALA A 322 -4.46 8.56 15.16
CA ALA A 322 -3.04 8.35 15.44
C ALA A 322 -2.14 9.33 14.67
N TYR A 323 -2.52 9.74 13.47
CA TYR A 323 -1.72 10.60 12.57
C TYR A 323 -2.06 12.10 12.72
N ARG A 324 -2.16 12.62 13.95
CA ARG A 324 -2.59 14.00 14.28
C ARG A 324 -1.83 15.12 13.57
N GLY A 325 -0.60 14.87 13.12
CA GLY A 325 0.22 15.84 12.38
C GLY A 325 -0.07 15.90 10.88
N LEU A 326 -0.97 15.05 10.38
CA LEU A 326 -1.40 14.96 8.99
C LEU A 326 -2.90 15.24 8.88
N ALA A 327 -3.35 15.76 7.74
CA ALA A 327 -4.77 15.94 7.45
C ALA A 327 -5.25 14.92 6.44
N LEU A 328 -6.44 14.39 6.62
CA LEU A 328 -7.07 13.53 5.62
C LEU A 328 -7.32 14.32 4.34
N GLU A 329 -6.78 13.86 3.22
CA GLU A 329 -6.98 14.43 1.88
C GLU A 329 -7.94 13.58 1.05
N ARG A 330 -7.90 12.25 1.22
CA ARG A 330 -8.78 11.31 0.52
C ARG A 330 -8.98 10.02 1.30
N ARG A 331 -10.16 9.44 1.18
CA ARG A 331 -10.50 8.10 1.66
C ARG A 331 -11.04 7.27 0.49
N ILE A 332 -10.65 6.00 0.42
CA ILE A 332 -11.09 5.03 -0.59
C ILE A 332 -11.49 3.77 0.16
N ASP A 333 -12.78 3.48 0.15
CA ASP A 333 -13.32 2.25 0.73
C ASP A 333 -13.59 1.25 -0.40
N LEU A 334 -13.12 0.01 -0.25
CA LEU A 334 -13.20 -1.03 -1.26
C LEU A 334 -13.22 -2.41 -0.60
N ASP A 335 -14.24 -3.20 -0.88
CA ASP A 335 -14.36 -4.60 -0.46
C ASP A 335 -14.14 -4.77 1.07
N GLY A 336 -14.75 -3.92 1.90
CA GLY A 336 -14.61 -3.92 3.37
C GLY A 336 -13.32 -3.31 3.90
N TRP A 337 -12.38 -2.92 3.03
CA TRP A 337 -11.12 -2.29 3.37
C TRP A 337 -11.14 -0.78 3.12
N THR A 338 -10.29 -0.05 3.84
CA THR A 338 -10.11 1.39 3.62
C THR A 338 -8.67 1.75 3.35
N THR A 339 -8.48 2.69 2.43
CA THR A 339 -7.20 3.33 2.15
C THR A 339 -7.33 4.83 2.42
N LEU A 340 -6.41 5.37 3.20
CA LEU A 340 -6.40 6.77 3.61
C LEU A 340 -5.21 7.48 2.98
N VAL A 341 -5.44 8.61 2.32
CA VAL A 341 -4.38 9.49 1.86
C VAL A 341 -4.34 10.68 2.82
N LEU A 342 -3.26 10.78 3.58
CA LEU A 342 -3.03 11.84 4.53
C LEU A 342 -1.97 12.80 3.98
N VAL A 343 -2.11 14.10 4.22
CA VAL A 343 -1.17 15.13 3.76
C VAL A 343 -0.58 15.90 4.94
N ARG A 344 0.73 16.13 4.92
CA ARG A 344 1.39 17.04 5.86
C ARG A 344 1.21 18.48 5.40
N ARG A 345 0.35 19.24 6.12
CA ARG A 345 0.12 20.65 5.81
C ARG A 345 1.40 21.45 6.04
N GLN A 346 1.66 22.45 5.19
CA GLN A 346 2.69 23.44 5.50
C GLN A 346 2.20 24.35 6.63
N ARG A 347 3.08 24.61 7.60
CA ARG A 347 2.85 25.74 8.50
C ARG A 347 2.87 27.03 7.65
N PRO A 348 1.95 27.99 7.84
CA PRO A 348 2.08 29.29 7.23
C PRO A 348 3.47 29.83 7.60
N ARG A 349 4.22 30.33 6.62
CA ARG A 349 5.39 31.16 6.95
C ARG A 349 4.85 32.31 7.76
N ALA A 350 5.31 32.47 9.01
CA ALA A 350 5.12 33.74 9.74
C ALA A 350 5.64 34.83 8.81
N SER A 351 4.75 35.77 8.44
CA SER A 351 5.15 36.96 7.75
C SER A 351 6.14 37.67 8.69
N VAL A 352 7.37 37.82 8.25
CA VAL A 352 8.30 38.76 8.88
C VAL A 352 7.67 40.14 8.64
N ALA A 353 6.76 40.52 9.54
CA ALA A 353 6.31 41.88 9.63
C ALA A 353 7.55 42.71 10.03
N GLY A 354 7.96 43.57 9.12
CA GLY A 354 9.14 44.41 9.25
C GLY A 354 9.16 45.12 10.60
N ARG A 355 10.19 44.84 11.35
CA ARG A 355 10.64 45.79 12.38
C ARG A 355 11.32 46.95 11.65
N HIS A 356 10.55 47.88 11.17
CA HIS A 356 11.03 49.24 11.00
C HIS A 356 10.70 49.98 12.30
N ALA A 357 11.61 49.88 13.26
CA ALA A 357 11.80 50.92 14.24
C ALA A 357 12.86 51.85 13.63
N GLY A 358 12.45 52.95 13.11
CA GLY A 358 13.29 54.11 12.86
C GLY A 358 13.32 54.98 14.11
N PRO A 359 14.37 55.82 14.25
CA PRO A 359 14.60 56.65 15.42
C PRO A 359 13.58 57.76 15.59
#